data_bb858c1d917a2eb11e9d181a2586a4a0
#
_entry.id   bb858c1d917a2eb11e9d181a2586a4a0
#
_cell.length_a   1.000
_cell.length_b   1.000
_cell.length_c   1.000
_cell.angle_alpha   90.00
_cell.angle_beta   90.00
_cell.angle_gamma   90.00
#
_symmetry.space_group_name_H-M   'P 1'
#
loop_
_entity.id
_entity.type
_entity.pdbx_description
1 polymer ?
#
loop_
_entity_poly.entity_id
_entity_poly.type
_entity_poly.pdbx_seq_one_letter_code
_entity_poly.pdbx_strand_id
1 'polypeptide(L)'
;DCFDDIEELKADGKLFAEDIYADHAFDFKNRSTVVKALCLHVAHTCNLNCEYCFAAQGKFHGQSGLMSFETGKRALDFLVEHSGTRHNLEVDFFGGEPLMNFEVCKQLVAYARSIEKEKGKNFRFTLTTNGIGITDEVIEWANKECYNVVLSLDGRKEINDRFRKDIAGRGSYDRIVPKFQQLVKARGGKGYYMRGTFTHYNTDFTNDLFHMADDLGFDELSMEPVVSKAGSPEALTEADLPILFDQYELLAKDMLRREKAGHPITFYHYMIDLAHGPCIYKRISGCGSGTEYMAVTPWGDLYPCHQFVGDP
;
A
#
# COMPACT_ATOMS: atom_id res chain seq x y z
N ASP A 1 -14.60 6.40 -39.40
CA ASP A 1 -13.24 6.51 -38.85
C ASP A 1 -13.30 7.23 -37.49
N CYS A 2 -12.17 7.38 -36.76
CA CYS A 2 -12.16 8.03 -35.44
C CYS A 2 -12.77 9.44 -35.42
N PHE A 3 -12.73 10.17 -36.51
CA PHE A 3 -13.34 11.50 -36.58
C PHE A 3 -14.85 11.41 -36.71
N ASP A 4 -15.35 10.42 -37.44
CA ASP A 4 -16.79 10.20 -37.59
C ASP A 4 -17.39 9.73 -36.24
N ASP A 5 -16.67 8.86 -35.50
CA ASP A 5 -17.06 8.42 -34.15
C ASP A 5 -17.12 9.60 -33.16
N ILE A 6 -16.16 10.55 -33.24
CA ILE A 6 -16.16 11.77 -32.41
C ILE A 6 -17.36 12.66 -32.74
N GLU A 7 -17.66 12.87 -34.00
CA GLU A 7 -18.80 13.72 -34.43
C GLU A 7 -20.14 13.05 -34.07
N GLU A 8 -20.25 11.72 -34.15
CA GLU A 8 -21.41 10.99 -33.66
C GLU A 8 -21.61 11.13 -32.14
N LEU A 9 -20.55 10.99 -31.35
CA LEU A 9 -20.59 11.19 -29.90
C LEU A 9 -20.96 12.63 -29.50
N LYS A 10 -20.53 13.62 -30.29
CA LYS A 10 -20.96 15.03 -30.08
C LYS A 10 -22.45 15.20 -30.43
N ALA A 11 -22.89 14.65 -31.54
CA ALA A 11 -24.29 14.73 -31.98
C ALA A 11 -25.23 14.06 -30.98
N ASP A 12 -24.79 12.97 -30.38
CA ASP A 12 -25.53 12.24 -29.33
C ASP A 12 -25.47 12.92 -27.95
N GLY A 13 -24.76 14.04 -27.81
CA GLY A 13 -24.58 14.74 -26.54
C GLY A 13 -23.77 13.94 -25.51
N LYS A 14 -23.00 12.95 -25.96
CA LYS A 14 -22.15 12.12 -25.09
C LYS A 14 -20.73 12.70 -24.93
N LEU A 15 -20.28 13.51 -25.87
CA LEU A 15 -18.99 14.19 -25.84
C LEU A 15 -19.21 15.70 -25.77
N PHE A 16 -18.49 16.38 -24.88
CA PHE A 16 -18.64 17.81 -24.58
C PHE A 16 -20.05 18.18 -24.10
N ALA A 17 -20.76 17.21 -23.50
CA ALA A 17 -22.04 17.47 -22.84
C ALA A 17 -21.88 18.52 -21.73
N GLU A 18 -22.94 19.27 -21.47
CA GLU A 18 -22.99 20.16 -20.33
C GLU A 18 -22.77 19.37 -19.04
N ASP A 19 -21.90 19.86 -18.16
CA ASP A 19 -21.69 19.26 -16.84
C ASP A 19 -22.87 19.57 -15.92
N ILE A 20 -23.89 18.72 -15.96
CA ILE A 20 -25.08 18.85 -15.10
C ILE A 20 -24.76 18.73 -13.59
N TYR A 21 -23.53 18.35 -13.23
CA TYR A 21 -23.06 18.23 -11.84
C TYR A 21 -22.18 19.39 -11.41
N ALA A 22 -21.87 20.34 -12.31
CA ALA A 22 -20.97 21.46 -12.00
C ALA A 22 -21.39 22.22 -10.75
N ASP A 23 -22.69 22.53 -10.63
CA ASP A 23 -23.26 23.26 -9.48
C ASP A 23 -23.24 22.45 -8.19
N HIS A 24 -23.20 21.13 -8.28
CA HIS A 24 -23.17 20.20 -7.16
C HIS A 24 -21.76 19.70 -6.81
N ALA A 25 -20.76 20.03 -7.61
CA ALA A 25 -19.39 19.55 -7.41
C ALA A 25 -18.81 19.93 -6.04
N PHE A 26 -19.26 21.06 -5.47
CA PHE A 26 -18.83 21.54 -4.16
C PHE A 26 -19.66 20.95 -2.99
N ASP A 27 -20.84 20.41 -3.24
CA ASP A 27 -21.70 19.81 -2.21
C ASP A 27 -21.06 18.55 -1.64
N PHE A 28 -20.19 17.88 -2.39
CA PHE A 28 -19.44 16.73 -1.94
C PHE A 28 -18.44 17.04 -0.81
N LYS A 29 -18.04 18.29 -0.62
CA LYS A 29 -17.20 18.71 0.51
C LYS A 29 -17.94 18.65 1.85
N ASN A 30 -19.26 18.82 1.83
CA ASN A 30 -20.12 18.78 3.01
C ASN A 30 -20.73 17.39 3.23
N ARG A 31 -20.32 16.41 2.46
CA ARG A 31 -20.84 15.06 2.53
C ARG A 31 -20.40 14.38 3.82
N SER A 32 -21.34 13.81 4.57
CA SER A 32 -21.01 12.92 5.67
C SER A 32 -20.35 11.66 5.11
N THR A 33 -19.11 11.44 5.45
CA THR A 33 -18.36 10.22 5.10
C THR A 33 -18.36 9.26 6.28
N VAL A 34 -18.22 7.98 5.99
CA VAL A 34 -18.01 6.95 7.01
C VAL A 34 -16.58 6.47 6.96
N VAL A 35 -16.00 6.22 8.11
CA VAL A 35 -14.66 5.65 8.20
C VAL A 35 -14.71 4.20 7.70
N LYS A 36 -13.87 3.86 6.74
CA LYS A 36 -13.81 2.52 6.16
C LYS A 36 -12.54 1.76 6.52
N ALA A 37 -11.47 2.50 6.84
CA ALA A 37 -10.16 1.92 7.04
C ALA A 37 -9.35 2.69 8.09
N LEU A 38 -8.55 1.96 8.85
CA LEU A 38 -7.51 2.50 9.73
C LEU A 38 -6.16 1.88 9.44
N CYS A 39 -5.13 2.72 9.41
CA CYS A 39 -3.74 2.32 9.45
C CYS A 39 -3.25 2.40 10.90
N LEU A 40 -3.08 1.26 11.55
CA LEU A 40 -2.59 1.20 12.93
C LEU A 40 -1.08 1.16 12.91
N HIS A 41 -0.45 2.24 13.35
CA HIS A 41 0.99 2.27 13.60
C HIS A 41 1.27 1.51 14.90
N VAL A 42 1.28 0.20 14.84
CA VAL A 42 1.48 -0.63 16.02
C VAL A 42 2.89 -0.51 16.60
N ALA A 43 3.85 -0.02 15.80
CA ALA A 43 5.22 0.19 16.25
C ALA A 43 5.82 1.46 15.62
N HIS A 44 6.19 2.44 16.43
CA HIS A 44 7.07 3.54 16.07
C HIS A 44 8.52 3.16 16.36
N THR A 45 8.96 2.06 15.76
CA THR A 45 10.33 1.55 15.77
C THR A 45 10.50 0.56 14.62
N CYS A 46 11.72 0.37 14.13
CA CYS A 46 12.03 -0.55 13.05
C CYS A 46 13.36 -1.26 13.29
N ASN A 47 13.48 -2.49 12.83
CA ASN A 47 14.70 -3.29 12.85
C ASN A 47 15.58 -3.10 11.59
N LEU A 48 15.13 -2.26 10.62
CA LEU A 48 15.92 -1.78 9.50
C LEU A 48 16.15 -0.26 9.63
N ASN A 49 17.16 0.22 8.92
CA ASN A 49 17.58 1.62 8.85
C ASN A 49 17.63 2.08 7.38
N CYS A 50 16.49 1.97 6.68
CA CYS A 50 16.39 2.33 5.27
C CYS A 50 16.69 3.80 5.04
N GLU A 51 17.59 4.12 4.08
CA GLU A 51 18.07 5.49 3.85
C GLU A 51 16.96 6.44 3.35
N TYR A 52 16.06 5.96 2.49
CA TYR A 52 14.94 6.73 1.93
C TYR A 52 13.66 6.72 2.81
N CYS A 53 13.73 6.21 4.03
CA CYS A 53 12.54 5.97 4.85
C CYS A 53 11.82 7.27 5.21
N PHE A 54 10.63 7.50 4.64
CA PHE A 54 9.78 8.65 4.96
C PHE A 54 9.36 8.67 6.44
N ALA A 55 9.31 7.49 7.09
CA ALA A 55 8.96 7.31 8.49
C ALA A 55 10.15 7.52 9.45
N ALA A 56 11.26 8.14 9.02
CA ALA A 56 12.46 8.35 9.83
C ALA A 56 12.87 7.08 10.62
N GLN A 57 13.04 5.97 9.89
CA GLN A 57 13.35 4.64 10.42
C GLN A 57 12.32 4.15 11.47
N GLY A 58 11.06 4.50 11.21
CA GLY A 58 9.92 4.12 12.04
C GLY A 58 9.63 5.05 13.22
N LYS A 59 10.39 6.12 13.41
CA LYS A 59 10.16 7.09 14.50
C LYS A 59 9.18 8.20 14.13
N PHE A 60 8.88 8.37 12.83
CA PHE A 60 7.98 9.41 12.33
C PHE A 60 8.31 10.80 12.89
N HIS A 61 9.59 11.15 12.90
CA HIS A 61 10.13 12.40 13.44
C HIS A 61 9.84 12.67 14.92
N GLY A 62 9.32 11.67 15.65
CA GLY A 62 8.94 11.73 17.05
C GLY A 62 9.65 10.69 17.91
N GLN A 63 8.95 10.20 18.89
CA GLN A 63 9.44 9.21 19.84
C GLN A 63 9.24 7.78 19.35
N SER A 64 10.14 6.87 19.73
CA SER A 64 9.92 5.43 19.57
C SER A 64 8.91 4.93 20.61
N GLY A 65 8.05 4.01 20.19
CA GLY A 65 7.07 3.40 21.06
C GLY A 65 6.36 2.23 20.40
N LEU A 66 5.68 1.43 21.21
CA LEU A 66 4.82 0.34 20.76
C LEU A 66 3.39 0.65 21.18
N MET A 67 2.43 0.38 20.32
CA MET A 67 1.01 0.53 20.62
C MET A 67 0.62 -0.47 21.69
N SER A 68 -0.11 -0.03 22.70
CA SER A 68 -0.72 -0.93 23.68
C SER A 68 -1.97 -1.58 23.09
N PHE A 69 -2.34 -2.75 23.62
CA PHE A 69 -3.62 -3.38 23.26
C PHE A 69 -4.80 -2.42 23.48
N GLU A 70 -4.81 -1.66 24.57
CA GLU A 70 -5.89 -0.74 24.91
C GLU A 70 -6.03 0.40 23.88
N THR A 71 -4.90 0.94 23.40
CA THR A 71 -4.92 1.95 22.35
C THR A 71 -5.47 1.39 21.04
N GLY A 72 -4.98 0.23 20.62
CA GLY A 72 -5.45 -0.43 19.40
C GLY A 72 -6.91 -0.85 19.48
N LYS A 73 -7.35 -1.35 20.65
CA LYS A 73 -8.75 -1.68 20.91
C LYS A 73 -9.65 -0.45 20.73
N ARG A 74 -9.30 0.68 21.34
CA ARG A 74 -10.05 1.94 21.18
C ARG A 74 -10.11 2.38 19.73
N ALA A 75 -9.03 2.19 18.95
CA ALA A 75 -9.03 2.50 17.52
C ALA A 75 -10.01 1.60 16.75
N LEU A 76 -10.08 0.31 17.06
CA LEU A 76 -11.06 -0.61 16.45
C LEU A 76 -12.50 -0.25 16.83
N ASP A 77 -12.75 0.11 18.10
CA ASP A 77 -14.07 0.58 18.55
C ASP A 77 -14.47 1.85 17.81
N PHE A 78 -13.56 2.83 17.67
CA PHE A 78 -13.76 4.04 16.87
C PHE A 78 -14.12 3.72 15.42
N LEU A 79 -13.41 2.78 14.78
CA LEU A 79 -13.70 2.36 13.41
C LEU A 79 -15.12 1.80 13.28
N VAL A 80 -15.55 0.96 14.23
CA VAL A 80 -16.91 0.40 14.24
C VAL A 80 -17.95 1.50 14.41
N GLU A 81 -17.75 2.40 15.37
CA GLU A 81 -18.68 3.49 15.68
C GLU A 81 -18.89 4.48 14.52
N HIS A 82 -17.80 4.75 13.76
CA HIS A 82 -17.81 5.73 12.68
C HIS A 82 -17.98 5.12 11.27
N SER A 83 -18.20 3.80 11.17
CA SER A 83 -18.34 3.11 9.88
C SER A 83 -19.79 3.05 9.36
N GLY A 84 -20.76 3.58 10.10
CA GLY A 84 -22.17 3.55 9.70
C GLY A 84 -22.65 2.14 9.35
N THR A 85 -23.34 2.01 8.24
CA THR A 85 -23.86 0.73 7.73
C THR A 85 -22.82 -0.13 6.97
N ARG A 86 -21.58 0.34 6.87
CA ARG A 86 -20.53 -0.37 6.14
C ARG A 86 -20.19 -1.70 6.83
N HIS A 87 -20.27 -2.81 6.08
CA HIS A 87 -20.01 -4.15 6.61
C HIS A 87 -18.51 -4.47 6.65
N ASN A 88 -17.79 -4.25 5.53
CA ASN A 88 -16.36 -4.56 5.44
C ASN A 88 -15.53 -3.35 5.92
N LEU A 89 -14.65 -3.60 6.89
CA LEU A 89 -13.73 -2.63 7.47
C LEU A 89 -12.29 -3.09 7.24
N GLU A 90 -11.44 -2.18 6.80
CA GLU A 90 -10.03 -2.48 6.52
C GLU A 90 -9.16 -1.99 7.68
N VAL A 91 -8.20 -2.81 8.09
CA VAL A 91 -7.23 -2.48 9.15
C VAL A 91 -5.85 -2.87 8.69
N ASP A 92 -4.97 -1.89 8.54
CA ASP A 92 -3.58 -2.10 8.16
C ASP A 92 -2.68 -2.07 9.39
N PHE A 93 -1.99 -3.17 9.68
CA PHE A 93 -0.88 -3.17 10.63
C PHE A 93 0.36 -2.59 9.95
N PHE A 94 0.78 -1.44 10.45
CA PHE A 94 1.80 -0.61 9.87
C PHE A 94 2.72 0.03 10.93
N GLY A 95 3.53 0.99 10.52
CA GLY A 95 4.43 1.78 11.37
C GLY A 95 5.86 1.68 10.87
N GLY A 96 6.82 1.50 11.75
CA GLY A 96 8.20 1.18 11.37
C GLY A 96 8.30 -0.27 10.90
N GLU A 97 8.09 -1.23 11.82
CA GLU A 97 7.93 -2.65 11.52
C GLU A 97 6.90 -3.26 12.47
N PRO A 98 5.71 -3.63 11.99
CA PRO A 98 4.64 -4.13 12.84
C PRO A 98 4.96 -5.45 13.55
N LEU A 99 5.81 -6.30 12.98
CA LEU A 99 6.21 -7.55 13.63
C LEU A 99 7.07 -7.33 14.89
N MET A 100 7.54 -6.13 15.16
CA MET A 100 8.14 -5.77 16.45
C MET A 100 7.10 -5.68 17.58
N ASN A 101 5.81 -5.64 17.23
CA ASN A 101 4.69 -5.65 18.18
C ASN A 101 3.66 -6.75 17.83
N PHE A 102 4.14 -7.90 17.40
CA PHE A 102 3.33 -8.97 16.85
C PHE A 102 2.26 -9.49 17.83
N GLU A 103 2.59 -9.58 19.13
CA GLU A 103 1.64 -10.01 20.15
C GLU A 103 0.41 -9.11 20.22
N VAL A 104 0.60 -7.80 20.12
CA VAL A 104 -0.52 -6.84 20.08
C VAL A 104 -1.33 -7.00 18.79
N CYS A 105 -0.68 -7.25 17.66
CA CYS A 105 -1.42 -7.54 16.41
C CYS A 105 -2.33 -8.76 16.58
N LYS A 106 -1.85 -9.87 17.20
CA LYS A 106 -2.65 -11.06 17.46
C LYS A 106 -3.83 -10.76 18.40
N GLN A 107 -3.60 -10.00 19.47
CA GLN A 107 -4.64 -9.62 20.42
C GLN A 107 -5.72 -8.74 19.75
N LEU A 108 -5.33 -7.78 18.92
CA LEU A 108 -6.27 -6.92 18.22
C LEU A 108 -7.12 -7.68 17.21
N VAL A 109 -6.54 -8.63 16.47
CA VAL A 109 -7.30 -9.50 15.57
C VAL A 109 -8.30 -10.35 16.37
N ALA A 110 -7.86 -10.97 17.46
CA ALA A 110 -8.75 -11.77 18.32
C ALA A 110 -9.92 -10.93 18.86
N TYR A 111 -9.65 -9.71 19.29
CA TYR A 111 -10.67 -8.78 19.74
C TYR A 111 -11.66 -8.44 18.61
N ALA A 112 -11.16 -8.04 17.44
CA ALA A 112 -12.01 -7.71 16.29
C ALA A 112 -12.93 -8.88 15.91
N ARG A 113 -12.40 -10.11 15.82
CA ARG A 113 -13.18 -11.32 15.54
C ARG A 113 -14.28 -11.56 16.59
N SER A 114 -14.01 -11.22 17.84
CA SER A 114 -15.00 -11.41 18.93
C SER A 114 -16.22 -10.51 18.82
N ILE A 115 -16.07 -9.32 18.20
CA ILE A 115 -17.15 -8.33 18.07
C ILE A 115 -17.84 -8.34 16.70
N GLU A 116 -17.27 -8.97 15.67
CA GLU A 116 -17.77 -8.97 14.29
C GLU A 116 -19.26 -9.31 14.20
N LYS A 117 -19.67 -10.40 14.81
CA LYS A 117 -21.04 -10.91 14.76
C LYS A 117 -22.03 -9.94 15.42
N GLU A 118 -21.70 -9.46 16.61
CA GLU A 118 -22.56 -8.53 17.37
C GLU A 118 -22.71 -7.20 16.62
N LYS A 119 -21.62 -6.67 16.08
CA LYS A 119 -21.60 -5.37 15.40
C LYS A 119 -22.01 -5.45 13.92
N GLY A 120 -22.21 -6.63 13.37
CA GLY A 120 -22.52 -6.83 11.94
C GLY A 120 -21.39 -6.39 11.02
N LYS A 121 -20.14 -6.53 11.46
CA LYS A 121 -18.93 -6.10 10.74
C LYS A 121 -18.11 -7.30 10.30
N ASN A 122 -17.22 -7.06 9.31
CA ASN A 122 -16.22 -8.01 8.84
C ASN A 122 -14.89 -7.27 8.70
N PHE A 123 -13.93 -7.57 9.55
CA PHE A 123 -12.61 -6.95 9.50
C PHE A 123 -11.70 -7.67 8.52
N ARG A 124 -11.05 -6.89 7.65
CA ARG A 124 -10.03 -7.34 6.73
C ARG A 124 -8.70 -6.75 7.14
N PHE A 125 -7.80 -7.61 7.61
CA PHE A 125 -6.49 -7.18 8.06
C PHE A 125 -5.47 -7.25 6.94
N THR A 126 -4.64 -6.22 6.84
CA THR A 126 -3.43 -6.19 6.02
C THR A 126 -2.21 -6.09 6.95
N LEU A 127 -1.16 -6.83 6.64
CA LEU A 127 0.14 -6.74 7.31
C LEU A 127 1.16 -6.22 6.32
N THR A 128 1.76 -5.06 6.61
CA THR A 128 2.88 -4.51 5.82
C THR A 128 4.18 -4.76 6.57
N THR A 129 5.10 -5.55 6.01
CA THR A 129 6.33 -5.93 6.71
C THR A 129 7.58 -5.86 5.82
N ASN A 130 8.72 -5.56 6.45
CA ASN A 130 10.04 -5.65 5.83
C ASN A 130 10.61 -7.08 5.80
N GLY A 131 9.91 -8.05 6.36
CA GLY A 131 10.23 -9.47 6.30
C GLY A 131 11.25 -9.99 7.31
N ILE A 132 12.01 -9.15 7.98
CA ILE A 132 13.05 -9.60 8.94
C ILE A 132 12.44 -10.46 10.06
N GLY A 133 11.27 -10.04 10.56
CA GLY A 133 10.56 -10.70 11.66
C GLY A 133 9.70 -11.90 11.25
N ILE A 134 9.62 -12.26 9.97
CA ILE A 134 8.81 -13.41 9.54
C ILE A 134 9.41 -14.71 10.08
N THR A 135 8.56 -15.50 10.74
CA THR A 135 8.78 -16.86 11.26
C THR A 135 7.64 -17.75 10.79
N ASP A 136 7.73 -19.06 11.01
CA ASP A 136 6.65 -20.01 10.70
C ASP A 136 5.34 -19.61 11.42
N GLU A 137 5.41 -19.17 12.69
CA GLU A 137 4.26 -18.66 13.44
C GLU A 137 3.60 -17.47 12.75
N VAL A 138 4.40 -16.51 12.26
CA VAL A 138 3.88 -15.34 11.52
C VAL A 138 3.22 -15.78 10.22
N ILE A 139 3.79 -16.73 9.49
CA ILE A 139 3.24 -17.27 8.25
C ILE A 139 1.89 -17.94 8.51
N GLU A 140 1.79 -18.81 9.50
CA GLU A 140 0.55 -19.49 9.86
C GLU A 140 -0.54 -18.48 10.26
N TRP A 141 -0.19 -17.53 11.13
CA TRP A 141 -1.12 -16.50 11.59
C TRP A 141 -1.57 -15.59 10.44
N ALA A 142 -0.65 -15.10 9.62
CA ALA A 142 -0.99 -14.21 8.50
C ALA A 142 -1.86 -14.93 7.45
N ASN A 143 -1.62 -16.20 7.19
CA ASN A 143 -2.43 -16.99 6.27
C ASN A 143 -3.85 -17.23 6.78
N LYS A 144 -4.03 -17.29 8.08
CA LYS A 144 -5.33 -17.48 8.72
C LYS A 144 -6.11 -16.17 8.85
N GLU A 145 -5.45 -15.11 9.28
CA GLU A 145 -6.10 -13.90 9.77
C GLU A 145 -6.00 -12.70 8.80
N CYS A 146 -4.93 -12.61 8.00
CA CYS A 146 -4.73 -11.48 7.09
C CYS A 146 -5.36 -11.72 5.72
N TYR A 147 -6.23 -10.79 5.33
CA TYR A 147 -6.77 -10.73 3.98
C TYR A 147 -5.66 -10.50 2.95
N ASN A 148 -4.70 -9.64 3.30
CA ASN A 148 -3.57 -9.31 2.44
C ASN A 148 -2.27 -9.16 3.24
N VAL A 149 -1.12 -9.40 2.59
CA VAL A 149 0.21 -9.16 3.15
C VAL A 149 1.04 -8.37 2.15
N VAL A 150 1.58 -7.25 2.59
CA VAL A 150 2.46 -6.39 1.80
C VAL A 150 3.92 -6.69 2.19
N LEU A 151 4.70 -7.13 1.21
CA LEU A 151 6.07 -7.59 1.39
C LEU A 151 7.03 -6.57 0.78
N SER A 152 7.81 -5.90 1.62
CA SER A 152 8.69 -4.81 1.19
C SER A 152 9.99 -5.32 0.58
N LEU A 153 10.14 -5.20 -0.75
CA LEU A 153 11.33 -5.58 -1.51
C LEU A 153 11.51 -4.63 -2.70
N ASP A 154 12.70 -4.08 -2.88
CA ASP A 154 12.98 -3.10 -3.95
C ASP A 154 13.48 -3.74 -5.27
N GLY A 155 13.43 -5.07 -5.38
CA GLY A 155 13.83 -5.79 -6.58
C GLY A 155 15.19 -6.47 -6.45
N ARG A 156 16.11 -6.19 -7.39
CA ARG A 156 17.45 -6.80 -7.42
C ARG A 156 18.20 -6.59 -6.11
N LYS A 157 19.06 -7.53 -5.76
CA LYS A 157 19.81 -7.54 -4.50
C LYS A 157 20.59 -6.25 -4.26
N GLU A 158 21.31 -5.78 -5.27
CA GLU A 158 22.13 -4.57 -5.18
C GLU A 158 21.28 -3.31 -4.94
N ILE A 159 20.08 -3.26 -5.49
CA ILE A 159 19.14 -2.16 -5.28
C ILE A 159 18.54 -2.23 -3.88
N ASN A 160 17.99 -3.39 -3.51
CA ASN A 160 17.44 -3.59 -2.17
C ASN A 160 18.47 -3.30 -1.08
N ASP A 161 19.67 -3.87 -1.19
CA ASP A 161 20.71 -3.76 -0.16
C ASP A 161 21.43 -2.42 -0.17
N ARG A 162 21.25 -1.59 -1.21
CA ARG A 162 21.68 -0.19 -1.20
C ARG A 162 20.95 0.60 -0.11
N PHE A 163 19.65 0.41 0.00
CA PHE A 163 18.78 1.22 0.86
C PHE A 163 18.29 0.51 2.10
N ARG A 164 17.88 -0.77 1.99
CA ARG A 164 17.27 -1.53 3.08
C ARG A 164 18.32 -2.28 3.89
N LYS A 165 19.06 -1.53 4.70
CA LYS A 165 20.09 -2.05 5.60
C LYS A 165 19.60 -2.09 7.03
N ASP A 166 20.19 -2.97 7.83
CA ASP A 166 20.04 -2.91 9.29
C ASP A 166 20.97 -1.83 9.91
N ILE A 167 20.87 -1.65 11.22
CA ILE A 167 21.67 -0.66 11.95
C ILE A 167 23.18 -0.92 11.80
N ALA A 168 23.59 -2.19 11.57
CA ALA A 168 24.98 -2.55 11.34
C ALA A 168 25.42 -2.37 9.86
N GLY A 169 24.56 -1.81 9.01
CA GLY A 169 24.86 -1.57 7.59
C GLY A 169 24.77 -2.81 6.70
N ARG A 170 24.25 -3.94 7.21
CA ARG A 170 24.12 -5.18 6.45
C ARG A 170 22.82 -5.14 5.64
N GLY A 171 22.89 -5.56 4.37
CA GLY A 171 21.74 -5.71 3.50
C GLY A 171 20.70 -6.71 4.04
N SER A 172 19.47 -6.55 3.60
CA SER A 172 18.36 -7.39 4.05
C SER A 172 17.96 -8.48 3.05
N TYR A 173 18.32 -8.36 1.80
CA TYR A 173 17.85 -9.20 0.69
C TYR A 173 17.95 -10.71 0.97
N ASP A 174 19.15 -11.23 1.26
CA ASP A 174 19.36 -12.66 1.50
C ASP A 174 18.60 -13.19 2.72
N ARG A 175 18.22 -12.30 3.64
CA ARG A 175 17.51 -12.64 4.87
C ARG A 175 15.99 -12.67 4.68
N ILE A 176 15.46 -11.88 3.73
CA ILE A 176 14.01 -11.70 3.57
C ILE A 176 13.45 -12.51 2.39
N VAL A 177 14.16 -12.61 1.27
CA VAL A 177 13.65 -13.28 0.06
C VAL A 177 13.21 -14.72 0.31
N PRO A 178 13.99 -15.60 0.99
CA PRO A 178 13.53 -16.95 1.27
C PRO A 178 12.24 -17.00 2.12
N LYS A 179 12.09 -16.06 3.05
CA LYS A 179 10.91 -15.95 3.90
C LYS A 179 9.66 -15.48 3.11
N PHE A 180 9.85 -14.54 2.20
CA PHE A 180 8.79 -14.09 1.30
C PHE A 180 8.33 -15.22 0.38
N GLN A 181 9.25 -15.97 -0.22
CA GLN A 181 8.91 -17.14 -1.03
C GLN A 181 8.17 -18.21 -0.23
N GLN A 182 8.58 -18.47 1.01
CA GLN A 182 7.90 -19.40 1.90
C GLN A 182 6.47 -18.92 2.23
N LEU A 183 6.30 -17.65 2.59
CA LEU A 183 5.00 -17.05 2.89
C LEU A 183 4.06 -17.10 1.68
N VAL A 184 4.54 -16.64 0.51
CA VAL A 184 3.73 -16.61 -0.73
C VAL A 184 3.32 -18.02 -1.15
N LYS A 185 4.25 -18.98 -1.09
CA LYS A 185 3.95 -20.40 -1.34
C LYS A 185 2.89 -20.94 -0.38
N ALA A 186 2.99 -20.64 0.90
CA ALA A 186 2.04 -21.09 1.92
C ALA A 186 0.65 -20.43 1.74
N ARG A 187 0.57 -19.25 1.11
CA ARG A 187 -0.67 -18.56 0.74
C ARG A 187 -1.27 -19.05 -0.60
N GLY A 188 -0.59 -19.96 -1.31
CA GLY A 188 -1.01 -20.41 -2.63
C GLY A 188 -0.93 -19.29 -3.69
N GLY A 189 -0.01 -18.36 -3.56
CA GLY A 189 0.21 -17.26 -4.49
C GLY A 189 -0.90 -16.19 -4.50
N LYS A 190 -1.65 -16.02 -3.41
CA LYS A 190 -2.79 -15.10 -3.36
C LYS A 190 -2.78 -14.23 -2.10
N GLY A 191 -3.44 -13.06 -2.20
CA GLY A 191 -3.61 -12.15 -1.07
C GLY A 191 -2.29 -11.59 -0.55
N TYR A 192 -1.35 -11.30 -1.44
CA TYR A 192 -0.10 -10.60 -1.16
C TYR A 192 0.22 -9.65 -2.30
N TYR A 193 1.14 -8.75 -2.07
CA TYR A 193 1.90 -8.11 -3.14
C TYR A 193 3.27 -7.67 -2.65
N MET A 194 4.21 -7.69 -3.58
CA MET A 194 5.53 -7.11 -3.38
C MET A 194 5.44 -5.60 -3.53
N ARG A 195 5.99 -4.86 -2.57
CA ARG A 195 6.03 -3.41 -2.63
C ARG A 195 7.46 -2.93 -2.59
N GLY A 196 7.92 -2.42 -3.72
CA GLY A 196 9.23 -1.80 -3.88
C GLY A 196 9.16 -0.28 -4.00
N THR A 197 10.34 0.32 -3.97
CA THR A 197 10.53 1.76 -4.19
C THR A 197 11.60 1.94 -5.25
N PHE A 198 11.31 2.75 -6.28
CA PHE A 198 12.33 3.17 -7.23
C PHE A 198 12.76 4.61 -6.97
N THR A 199 14.01 4.90 -7.27
CA THR A 199 14.71 6.12 -6.96
C THR A 199 15.49 6.60 -8.17
N HIS A 200 16.19 7.74 -8.06
CA HIS A 200 17.16 8.15 -9.06
C HIS A 200 18.22 7.08 -9.39
N TYR A 201 18.51 6.16 -8.46
CA TYR A 201 19.54 5.13 -8.63
C TYR A 201 19.07 3.87 -9.35
N ASN A 202 17.77 3.67 -9.51
CA ASN A 202 17.18 2.55 -10.24
C ASN A 202 16.00 3.00 -11.10
N THR A 203 16.24 4.00 -11.92
CA THR A 203 15.27 4.46 -12.93
C THR A 203 14.92 3.36 -13.93
N ASP A 204 15.75 2.31 -14.05
CA ASP A 204 15.52 1.07 -14.79
C ASP A 204 14.66 0.06 -14.01
N PHE A 205 13.70 0.52 -13.25
CA PHE A 205 12.91 -0.23 -12.27
C PHE A 205 12.17 -1.46 -12.84
N THR A 206 11.96 -1.52 -14.16
CA THR A 206 11.41 -2.72 -14.80
C THR A 206 12.30 -3.93 -14.63
N ASN A 207 13.63 -3.75 -14.56
CA ASN A 207 14.56 -4.84 -14.28
C ASN A 207 14.36 -5.38 -12.86
N ASP A 208 13.98 -4.54 -11.92
CA ASP A 208 13.65 -4.92 -10.55
C ASP A 208 12.34 -5.72 -10.50
N LEU A 209 11.33 -5.28 -11.28
CA LEU A 209 10.07 -6.01 -11.42
C LEU A 209 10.26 -7.37 -12.09
N PHE A 210 11.04 -7.42 -13.18
CA PHE A 210 11.34 -8.67 -13.88
C PHE A 210 12.12 -9.64 -13.00
N HIS A 211 13.08 -9.15 -12.21
CA HIS A 211 13.76 -9.95 -11.23
C HIS A 211 12.79 -10.56 -10.20
N MET A 212 11.87 -9.75 -9.68
CA MET A 212 10.84 -10.25 -8.74
C MET A 212 9.93 -11.30 -9.39
N ALA A 213 9.55 -11.11 -10.66
CA ALA A 213 8.67 -12.02 -11.38
C ALA A 213 9.38 -13.30 -11.84
N ASP A 214 10.49 -13.15 -12.57
CA ASP A 214 11.10 -14.24 -13.30
C ASP A 214 12.08 -15.07 -12.44
N ASP A 215 12.86 -14.40 -11.59
CA ASP A 215 13.87 -15.08 -10.77
C ASP A 215 13.30 -15.52 -9.42
N LEU A 216 12.38 -14.72 -8.84
CA LEU A 216 11.85 -14.98 -7.51
C LEU A 216 10.44 -15.60 -7.49
N GLY A 217 9.70 -15.51 -8.61
CA GLY A 217 8.37 -16.12 -8.77
C GLY A 217 7.24 -15.36 -8.08
N PHE A 218 7.31 -14.00 -8.04
CA PHE A 218 6.26 -13.18 -7.49
C PHE A 218 5.43 -12.54 -8.61
N ASP A 219 4.13 -12.78 -8.62
CA ASP A 219 3.22 -12.33 -9.70
C ASP A 219 2.46 -11.04 -9.36
N GLU A 220 2.35 -10.69 -8.08
CA GLU A 220 1.64 -9.51 -7.59
C GLU A 220 2.64 -8.42 -7.20
N LEU A 221 2.76 -7.37 -8.02
CA LEU A 221 3.84 -6.40 -7.93
C LEU A 221 3.32 -4.97 -7.82
N SER A 222 3.97 -4.17 -6.97
CA SER A 222 3.82 -2.74 -6.86
C SER A 222 5.19 -2.09 -6.68
N MET A 223 5.45 -1.01 -7.39
CA MET A 223 6.71 -0.28 -7.26
C MET A 223 6.44 1.21 -7.36
N GLU A 224 6.71 1.92 -6.27
CA GLU A 224 6.34 3.32 -6.11
C GLU A 224 7.56 4.23 -6.29
N PRO A 225 7.39 5.44 -6.82
CA PRO A 225 8.45 6.44 -6.81
C PRO A 225 8.79 6.81 -5.36
N VAL A 226 10.07 7.05 -5.10
CA VAL A 226 10.51 7.52 -3.79
C VAL A 226 9.88 8.88 -3.45
N VAL A 227 9.39 9.00 -2.22
CA VAL A 227 8.96 10.28 -1.66
C VAL A 227 10.09 10.79 -0.78
N SER A 228 10.85 11.77 -1.27
CA SER A 228 11.98 12.36 -0.56
C SER A 228 12.03 13.88 -0.79
N LYS A 229 12.82 14.57 0.03
CA LYS A 229 12.99 16.02 -0.11
C LYS A 229 13.72 16.34 -1.41
N ALA A 230 13.32 17.43 -2.05
CA ALA A 230 14.02 17.93 -3.23
C ALA A 230 15.52 18.15 -2.91
N GLY A 231 16.38 17.64 -3.82
CA GLY A 231 17.84 17.70 -3.65
C GLY A 231 18.44 16.56 -2.84
N SER A 232 17.64 15.64 -2.30
CA SER A 232 18.18 14.38 -1.75
C SER A 232 18.79 13.53 -2.88
N PRO A 233 19.86 12.77 -2.62
CA PRO A 233 20.53 12.01 -3.67
C PRO A 233 19.65 10.93 -4.34
N GLU A 234 18.69 10.38 -3.61
CA GLU A 234 17.74 9.38 -4.08
C GLU A 234 16.53 9.98 -4.80
N ALA A 235 16.31 11.31 -4.67
CA ALA A 235 15.14 11.98 -5.22
C ALA A 235 15.11 11.89 -6.75
N LEU A 236 13.93 11.59 -7.29
CA LEU A 236 13.69 11.68 -8.71
C LEU A 236 13.68 13.15 -9.17
N THR A 237 14.17 13.39 -10.35
CA THR A 237 14.26 14.70 -10.99
C THR A 237 13.58 14.70 -12.35
N GLU A 238 13.36 15.88 -12.93
CA GLU A 238 12.83 15.99 -14.30
C GLU A 238 13.72 15.29 -15.33
N ALA A 239 15.03 15.19 -15.09
CA ALA A 239 15.96 14.49 -15.96
C ALA A 239 15.72 12.96 -16.00
N ASP A 240 15.10 12.40 -14.99
CA ASP A 240 14.78 10.98 -14.92
C ASP A 240 13.48 10.63 -15.68
N LEU A 241 12.59 11.60 -15.90
CA LEU A 241 11.27 11.37 -16.49
C LEU A 241 11.30 10.68 -17.86
N PRO A 242 12.17 11.05 -18.82
CA PRO A 242 12.22 10.35 -20.11
C PRO A 242 12.52 8.86 -19.96
N ILE A 243 13.46 8.51 -19.06
CA ILE A 243 13.80 7.10 -18.77
C ILE A 243 12.60 6.39 -18.14
N LEU A 244 11.95 7.02 -17.19
CA LEU A 244 10.80 6.43 -16.51
C LEU A 244 9.63 6.18 -17.48
N PHE A 245 9.36 7.10 -18.40
CA PHE A 245 8.32 6.89 -19.43
C PHE A 245 8.64 5.67 -20.31
N ASP A 246 9.89 5.53 -20.75
CA ASP A 246 10.33 4.37 -21.51
C ASP A 246 10.18 3.08 -20.71
N GLN A 247 10.47 3.11 -19.41
CA GLN A 247 10.31 1.96 -18.53
C GLN A 247 8.84 1.55 -18.34
N TYR A 248 7.94 2.49 -18.14
CA TYR A 248 6.50 2.20 -18.07
C TYR A 248 6.00 1.62 -19.42
N GLU A 249 6.43 2.16 -20.54
CA GLU A 249 6.06 1.60 -21.85
C GLU A 249 6.62 0.19 -22.07
N LEU A 250 7.88 -0.05 -21.67
CA LEU A 250 8.49 -1.38 -21.72
C LEU A 250 7.71 -2.38 -20.87
N LEU A 251 7.34 -2.00 -19.64
CA LEU A 251 6.55 -2.82 -18.74
C LEU A 251 5.18 -3.17 -19.33
N ALA A 252 4.47 -2.18 -19.88
CA ALA A 252 3.16 -2.41 -20.49
C ALA A 252 3.23 -3.41 -21.66
N LYS A 253 4.25 -3.27 -22.53
CA LYS A 253 4.50 -4.21 -23.63
C LYS A 253 4.82 -5.62 -23.12
N ASP A 254 5.64 -5.72 -22.09
CA ASP A 254 5.99 -7.01 -21.50
C ASP A 254 4.79 -7.68 -20.81
N MET A 255 3.98 -6.95 -20.07
CA MET A 255 2.77 -7.47 -19.45
C MET A 255 1.80 -8.01 -20.51
N LEU A 256 1.60 -7.29 -21.62
CA LEU A 256 0.77 -7.78 -22.74
C LEU A 256 1.35 -9.05 -23.38
N ARG A 257 2.68 -9.14 -23.50
CA ARG A 257 3.37 -10.33 -23.99
C ARG A 257 3.14 -11.54 -23.06
N ARG A 258 3.28 -11.32 -21.74
CA ARG A 258 3.06 -12.34 -20.70
C ARG A 258 1.62 -12.82 -20.67
N GLU A 259 0.65 -11.90 -20.76
CA GLU A 259 -0.77 -12.23 -20.84
C GLU A 259 -1.06 -13.17 -22.02
N LYS A 260 -0.56 -12.86 -23.21
CA LYS A 260 -0.69 -13.70 -24.42
C LYS A 260 0.01 -15.06 -24.29
N ALA A 261 1.06 -15.13 -23.48
CA ALA A 261 1.79 -16.37 -23.21
C ALA A 261 1.18 -17.22 -22.08
N GLY A 262 0.14 -16.73 -21.39
CA GLY A 262 -0.52 -17.43 -20.29
C GLY A 262 0.23 -17.37 -18.95
N HIS A 263 1.15 -16.42 -18.80
CA HIS A 263 1.93 -16.16 -17.58
C HIS A 263 1.85 -14.68 -17.16
N PRO A 264 0.63 -14.17 -16.86
CA PRO A 264 0.45 -12.79 -16.51
C PRO A 264 1.11 -12.44 -15.17
N ILE A 265 1.48 -11.18 -15.04
CA ILE A 265 1.83 -10.54 -13.76
C ILE A 265 0.87 -9.38 -13.51
N THR A 266 0.62 -9.09 -12.25
CA THR A 266 -0.15 -7.91 -11.86
C THR A 266 0.81 -6.78 -11.50
N PHE A 267 0.62 -5.61 -12.11
CA PHE A 267 1.30 -4.39 -11.69
C PHE A 267 0.26 -3.35 -11.27
N TYR A 268 0.28 -2.94 -10.00
CA TYR A 268 -0.81 -2.18 -9.40
C TYR A 268 -1.08 -0.83 -10.06
N HIS A 269 -0.09 -0.16 -10.65
CA HIS A 269 -0.31 1.10 -11.38
C HIS A 269 -1.16 0.90 -12.66
N TYR A 270 -1.22 -0.31 -13.20
CA TYR A 270 -2.00 -0.63 -14.39
C TYR A 270 -3.35 -1.28 -14.10
N MET A 271 -3.71 -1.45 -12.83
CA MET A 271 -5.04 -1.93 -12.43
C MET A 271 -6.09 -0.82 -12.56
N ILE A 272 -6.38 -0.44 -13.80
CA ILE A 272 -7.32 0.62 -14.15
C ILE A 272 -8.52 -0.04 -14.82
N ASP A 273 -9.73 0.24 -14.31
CA ASP A 273 -10.97 -0.16 -15.00
C ASP A 273 -11.24 0.81 -16.15
N LEU A 274 -10.85 0.41 -17.36
CA LEU A 274 -11.06 1.20 -18.56
C LEU A 274 -12.50 1.10 -19.10
N ALA A 275 -13.23 0.04 -18.73
CA ALA A 275 -14.58 -0.19 -19.22
C ALA A 275 -15.63 0.69 -18.53
N HIS A 276 -15.48 0.88 -17.22
CA HIS A 276 -16.44 1.65 -16.40
C HIS A 276 -15.87 2.97 -15.90
N GLY A 277 -14.56 3.14 -16.00
CA GLY A 277 -13.83 4.30 -15.48
C GLY A 277 -13.83 4.36 -13.94
N PRO A 278 -13.11 5.31 -13.35
CA PRO A 278 -13.11 5.50 -11.91
C PRO A 278 -14.49 6.00 -11.47
N CYS A 279 -14.98 5.46 -10.36
CA CYS A 279 -16.18 5.95 -9.71
C CYS A 279 -16.08 7.47 -9.48
N ILE A 280 -17.13 8.21 -9.80
CA ILE A 280 -17.19 9.67 -9.63
C ILE A 280 -16.84 10.09 -8.20
N TYR A 281 -17.21 9.28 -7.22
CA TYR A 281 -16.87 9.50 -5.83
C TYR A 281 -15.34 9.55 -5.61
N LYS A 282 -14.58 8.62 -6.19
CA LYS A 282 -13.12 8.63 -6.11
C LYS A 282 -12.48 9.84 -6.81
N ARG A 283 -13.10 10.32 -7.88
CA ARG A 283 -12.64 11.54 -8.57
C ARG A 283 -12.76 12.79 -7.70
N ILE A 284 -13.75 12.83 -6.83
CA ILE A 284 -14.06 13.99 -5.99
C ILE A 284 -13.35 13.91 -4.65
N SER A 285 -13.39 12.74 -3.97
CA SER A 285 -12.83 12.55 -2.63
C SER A 285 -11.42 11.96 -2.62
N GLY A 286 -10.88 11.59 -3.78
CA GLY A 286 -9.56 10.97 -3.89
C GLY A 286 -9.47 9.63 -3.14
N CYS A 287 -8.38 9.42 -2.39
CA CYS A 287 -8.15 8.20 -1.61
C CYS A 287 -8.97 8.12 -0.31
N GLY A 288 -9.67 9.18 0.07
CA GLY A 288 -10.42 9.27 1.33
C GLY A 288 -9.58 9.59 2.56
N SER A 289 -8.32 10.06 2.37
CA SER A 289 -7.46 10.51 3.46
C SER A 289 -8.16 11.56 4.33
N GLY A 290 -8.15 11.35 5.65
CA GLY A 290 -8.75 12.23 6.64
C GLY A 290 -10.28 12.16 6.73
N THR A 291 -10.93 11.39 5.88
CA THR A 291 -12.41 11.26 5.86
C THR A 291 -12.87 9.81 5.97
N GLU A 292 -12.35 8.94 5.11
CA GLU A 292 -12.70 7.51 5.08
C GLU A 292 -11.57 6.62 5.58
N TYR A 293 -10.34 7.12 5.55
CA TYR A 293 -9.11 6.47 5.98
C TYR A 293 -8.33 7.39 6.89
N MET A 294 -7.83 6.86 8.00
CA MET A 294 -6.98 7.57 8.96
C MET A 294 -5.87 6.67 9.48
N ALA A 295 -4.78 7.31 9.95
CA ALA A 295 -3.72 6.63 10.67
C ALA A 295 -3.86 6.88 12.18
N VAL A 296 -3.52 5.87 12.98
CA VAL A 296 -3.54 5.92 14.45
C VAL A 296 -2.15 5.64 14.97
N THR A 297 -1.59 6.58 15.75
CA THR A 297 -0.26 6.42 16.36
C THR A 297 -0.28 5.43 17.55
N PRO A 298 0.88 4.99 18.06
CA PRO A 298 0.94 4.16 19.28
C PRO A 298 0.31 4.80 20.51
N TRP A 299 0.16 6.11 20.53
CA TRP A 299 -0.43 6.88 21.63
C TRP A 299 -1.92 7.19 21.44
N GLY A 300 -2.47 6.89 20.25
CA GLY A 300 -3.88 7.07 19.93
C GLY A 300 -4.21 8.38 19.19
N ASP A 301 -3.19 9.12 18.73
CA ASP A 301 -3.42 10.30 17.91
C ASP A 301 -3.88 9.89 16.53
N LEU A 302 -4.84 10.65 15.96
CA LEU A 302 -5.38 10.45 14.62
C LEU A 302 -4.72 11.42 13.63
N TYR A 303 -4.28 10.86 12.50
CA TYR A 303 -3.76 11.62 11.37
C TYR A 303 -4.55 11.29 10.10
N PRO A 304 -4.63 12.24 9.14
CA PRO A 304 -5.35 12.01 7.88
C PRO A 304 -4.83 10.78 7.10
N CYS A 305 -3.52 10.53 7.16
CA CYS A 305 -2.87 9.41 6.48
C CYS A 305 -1.56 9.07 7.19
N HIS A 306 -1.06 7.86 7.00
CA HIS A 306 0.24 7.40 7.55
C HIS A 306 1.44 8.28 7.12
N GLN A 307 1.35 8.96 5.97
CA GLN A 307 2.41 9.87 5.50
C GLN A 307 2.44 11.21 6.22
N PHE A 308 1.36 11.61 6.88
CA PHE A 308 1.29 12.86 7.65
C PHE A 308 1.65 12.67 9.12
N VAL A 309 1.92 11.43 9.55
CA VAL A 309 2.29 11.17 10.95
C VAL A 309 3.65 11.79 11.25
N GLY A 310 3.68 12.67 12.26
CA GLY A 310 4.87 13.42 12.65
C GLY A 310 5.02 14.80 12.00
N ASP A 311 4.17 15.14 11.03
CA ASP A 311 4.04 16.52 10.56
C ASP A 311 3.08 17.27 11.49
N PRO A 312 3.44 18.52 11.92
CA PRO A 312 2.64 19.31 12.85
C PRO A 312 1.35 19.85 12.21
#